data_bea7e35ed8ef6e97e0978e33f8102eb3
#
_entry.id   bea7e35ed8ef6e97e0978e33f8102eb3
#
_cell.length_a   1.000
_cell.length_b   1.000
_cell.length_c   1.000
_cell.angle_alpha   90.00
_cell.angle_beta   90.00
_cell.angle_gamma   90.00
#
_symmetry.space_group_name_H-M   'P 1'
#
loop_
_entity.id
_entity.type
_entity.pdbx_description
1 polymer ?
#
loop_
_entity_poly.entity_id
_entity_poly.type
_entity_poly.pdbx_seq_one_letter_code
_entity_poly.pdbx_strand_id
1 'polypeptide(L)'
;QIEDYVKNPGHDFTRNRKMNFTSTINFLLTMEGGSLNSELHKYFNYDLNQITRSGFIKQRNKLKPDTMEHLFHKFHEQILCNKKYQGYQLLACDGSDLNIFRDPLNPHTYFAGKEGTFGFNQLHLNALYDLQSRRYVDALIQEPYEENESSAMIEMVKKLTTNQKTIIMADRGYETYNIFANVQERGLFYLIRIKDTSKKGSISGSLSLPVSCEFDEEIELIMTRKQ
;
A
#
# COMPACT_ATOMS: atom_id res chain seq x y z
N GLN A 1 -4.14 18.41 14.70
CA GLN A 1 -3.99 18.41 16.19
C GLN A 1 -3.88 16.94 16.66
N ILE A 2 -3.32 16.70 17.88
CA ILE A 2 -3.19 15.31 18.41
C ILE A 2 -4.58 14.65 18.54
N GLU A 3 -5.60 15.44 18.82
CA GLU A 3 -6.98 15.00 19.00
C GLU A 3 -7.57 14.27 17.78
N ASP A 4 -7.08 14.58 16.58
CA ASP A 4 -7.53 13.93 15.34
C ASP A 4 -7.10 12.46 15.26
N TYR A 5 -6.05 12.08 16.00
CA TYR A 5 -5.37 10.78 15.93
C TYR A 5 -5.62 9.86 17.12
N VAL A 6 -6.38 10.33 18.12
CA VAL A 6 -6.60 9.59 19.37
C VAL A 6 -8.06 9.19 19.55
N LYS A 7 -8.28 8.08 20.26
CA LYS A 7 -9.63 7.54 20.51
C LYS A 7 -10.48 8.43 21.41
N ASN A 8 -9.85 9.06 22.41
CA ASN A 8 -10.52 9.91 23.38
C ASN A 8 -9.88 11.30 23.38
N PRO A 9 -10.34 12.23 22.48
CA PRO A 9 -9.88 13.61 22.44
C PRO A 9 -10.02 14.29 23.80
N GLY A 10 -9.06 15.16 24.17
CA GLY A 10 -9.02 15.82 25.46
C GLY A 10 -8.63 14.92 26.65
N HIS A 11 -8.45 13.63 26.46
CA HIS A 11 -8.10 12.68 27.51
C HIS A 11 -6.81 11.90 27.24
N ASP A 12 -6.63 11.42 26.01
CA ASP A 12 -5.48 10.63 25.60
C ASP A 12 -4.26 11.53 25.39
N PHE A 13 -3.10 11.08 25.88
CA PHE A 13 -1.81 11.77 25.80
C PHE A 13 -1.76 13.18 26.46
N THR A 14 -2.73 13.55 27.29
CA THR A 14 -2.76 14.84 27.99
C THR A 14 -1.78 14.90 29.16
N ARG A 15 -1.43 13.74 29.74
CA ARG A 15 -0.53 13.67 30.90
C ARG A 15 0.92 13.53 30.45
N ASN A 16 1.84 14.24 31.13
CA ASN A 16 3.28 14.03 30.90
C ASN A 16 3.70 12.66 31.41
N ARG A 17 3.91 11.74 30.49
CA ARG A 17 4.34 10.35 30.75
C ARG A 17 5.63 10.06 30.01
N LYS A 18 6.33 8.97 30.37
CA LYS A 18 7.57 8.50 29.72
C LYS A 18 7.43 8.35 28.21
N MET A 19 6.23 8.18 27.70
CA MET A 19 5.93 8.08 26.27
C MET A 19 4.69 8.94 25.95
N ASN A 20 4.90 10.04 25.28
CA ASN A 20 3.86 10.92 24.77
C ASN A 20 3.41 10.47 23.36
N PHE A 21 2.52 11.23 22.72
CA PHE A 21 2.02 10.94 21.38
C PHE A 21 3.16 10.85 20.34
N THR A 22 4.00 11.87 20.26
CA THR A 22 5.12 11.94 19.30
C THR A 22 6.10 10.78 19.51
N SER A 23 6.49 10.49 20.76
CA SER A 23 7.37 9.35 21.07
C SER A 23 6.72 8.01 20.71
N THR A 24 5.40 7.88 20.87
CA THR A 24 4.68 6.65 20.49
C THR A 24 4.72 6.44 18.97
N ILE A 25 4.45 7.50 18.19
CA ILE A 25 4.53 7.44 16.72
C ILE A 25 5.97 7.18 16.26
N ASN A 26 6.94 7.91 16.78
CA ASN A 26 8.35 7.72 16.42
C ASN A 26 8.83 6.30 16.71
N PHE A 27 8.46 5.74 17.86
CA PHE A 27 8.79 4.36 18.18
C PHE A 27 8.19 3.37 17.17
N LEU A 28 6.90 3.53 16.82
CA LEU A 28 6.25 2.67 15.82
C LEU A 28 6.93 2.75 14.44
N LEU A 29 7.39 3.95 14.04
CA LEU A 29 8.08 4.16 12.77
C LEU A 29 9.50 3.61 12.75
N THR A 30 10.14 3.43 13.91
CA THR A 30 11.54 3.00 14.02
C THR A 30 11.70 1.54 14.42
N MET A 31 10.61 0.81 14.62
CA MET A 31 10.67 -0.64 14.92
C MET A 31 11.26 -1.42 13.75
N GLU A 32 12.19 -2.32 14.05
CA GLU A 32 12.93 -3.13 13.07
C GLU A 32 12.46 -4.60 12.99
N GLY A 33 11.35 -4.95 13.65
CA GLY A 33 10.80 -6.31 13.64
C GLY A 33 11.38 -7.25 14.71
N GLY A 34 12.10 -6.71 15.69
CA GLY A 34 12.53 -7.43 16.88
C GLY A 34 11.40 -7.68 17.89
N SER A 35 11.71 -8.33 19.01
CA SER A 35 10.74 -8.44 20.10
C SER A 35 10.43 -7.04 20.65
N LEU A 36 9.18 -6.81 21.10
CA LEU A 36 8.79 -5.51 21.65
C LEU A 36 9.70 -5.02 22.79
N ASN A 37 10.19 -5.92 23.64
CA ASN A 37 11.14 -5.55 24.69
C ASN A 37 12.48 -5.10 24.11
N SER A 38 13.00 -5.81 23.10
CA SER A 38 14.26 -5.45 22.44
C SER A 38 14.14 -4.10 21.76
N GLU A 39 13.04 -3.84 21.05
CA GLU A 39 12.78 -2.57 20.40
C GLU A 39 12.69 -1.41 21.41
N LEU A 40 11.98 -1.61 22.54
CA LEU A 40 11.91 -0.60 23.61
C LEU A 40 13.29 -0.32 24.23
N HIS A 41 14.11 -1.36 24.47
CA HIS A 41 15.47 -1.17 24.97
C HIS A 41 16.33 -0.35 24.01
N LYS A 42 16.29 -0.66 22.72
CA LYS A 42 17.00 0.10 21.68
C LYS A 42 16.53 1.57 21.64
N TYR A 43 15.21 1.80 21.56
CA TYR A 43 14.63 3.15 21.44
C TYR A 43 14.98 4.05 22.63
N PHE A 44 14.99 3.51 23.85
CA PHE A 44 15.35 4.23 25.07
C PHE A 44 16.83 4.12 25.43
N ASN A 45 17.66 3.66 24.52
CA ASN A 45 19.11 3.50 24.71
C ASN A 45 19.47 2.76 26.01
N TYR A 46 18.71 1.68 26.30
CA TYR A 46 18.88 0.82 27.48
C TYR A 46 18.71 1.54 28.84
N ASP A 47 17.95 2.63 28.89
CA ASP A 47 17.61 3.29 30.15
C ASP A 47 16.78 2.37 31.04
N LEU A 48 17.22 2.15 32.28
CA LEU A 48 16.51 1.34 33.27
C LEU A 48 15.13 1.92 33.64
N ASN A 49 14.93 3.24 33.46
CA ASN A 49 13.68 3.92 33.70
C ASN A 49 12.75 3.97 32.48
N GLN A 50 13.04 3.21 31.42
CA GLN A 50 12.20 3.16 30.25
C GLN A 50 10.76 2.72 30.54
N ILE A 51 9.87 2.89 29.57
CA ILE A 51 8.51 2.39 29.67
C ILE A 51 8.50 0.85 29.59
N THR A 52 7.61 0.21 30.35
CA THR A 52 7.39 -1.23 30.25
C THR A 52 6.61 -1.60 28.98
N ARG A 53 6.73 -2.86 28.53
CA ARG A 53 5.94 -3.40 27.43
C ARG A 53 4.43 -3.12 27.60
N SER A 54 3.88 -3.40 28.79
CA SER A 54 2.46 -3.15 29.08
C SER A 54 2.10 -1.66 29.07
N GLY A 55 3.03 -0.81 29.52
CA GLY A 55 2.90 0.64 29.45
C GLY A 55 2.82 1.14 28.00
N PHE A 56 3.71 0.65 27.13
CA PHE A 56 3.67 0.98 25.70
C PHE A 56 2.38 0.51 25.03
N ILE A 57 1.96 -0.73 25.27
CA ILE A 57 0.70 -1.26 24.70
C ILE A 57 -0.49 -0.36 25.08
N LYS A 58 -0.55 0.10 26.34
CA LYS A 58 -1.57 1.04 26.79
C LYS A 58 -1.51 2.39 26.03
N GLN A 59 -0.30 2.89 25.72
CA GLN A 59 -0.17 4.13 24.94
C GLN A 59 -0.58 3.90 23.47
N ARG A 60 -0.08 2.85 22.83
CA ARG A 60 -0.43 2.49 21.46
C ARG A 60 -1.95 2.33 21.27
N ASN A 61 -2.62 1.69 22.23
CA ASN A 61 -4.07 1.46 22.16
C ASN A 61 -4.94 2.73 22.23
N LYS A 62 -4.35 3.87 22.54
CA LYS A 62 -5.02 5.18 22.48
C LYS A 62 -5.10 5.74 21.07
N LEU A 63 -4.23 5.29 20.17
CA LEU A 63 -4.27 5.70 18.77
C LEU A 63 -5.52 5.12 18.08
N LYS A 64 -6.11 5.89 17.17
CA LYS A 64 -7.12 5.37 16.25
C LYS A 64 -6.48 4.36 15.29
N PRO A 65 -7.22 3.37 14.77
CA PRO A 65 -6.69 2.39 13.81
C PRO A 65 -6.08 3.01 12.55
N ASP A 66 -6.70 4.08 12.04
CA ASP A 66 -6.35 4.80 10.83
C ASP A 66 -5.27 5.89 11.03
N THR A 67 -4.74 6.03 12.25
CA THR A 67 -3.75 7.07 12.57
C THR A 67 -2.53 7.03 11.65
N MET A 68 -1.98 5.84 11.38
CA MET A 68 -0.76 5.70 10.56
C MET A 68 -1.05 5.99 9.08
N GLU A 69 -2.19 5.56 8.57
CA GLU A 69 -2.65 5.88 7.22
C GLU A 69 -2.82 7.39 7.04
N HIS A 70 -3.49 8.04 7.99
CA HIS A 70 -3.70 9.49 7.97
C HIS A 70 -2.36 10.26 8.02
N LEU A 71 -1.41 9.82 8.86
CA LEU A 71 -0.08 10.42 8.92
C LEU A 71 0.71 10.20 7.62
N PHE A 72 0.59 9.03 6.99
CA PHE A 72 1.19 8.73 5.71
C PHE A 72 0.71 9.71 4.62
N HIS A 73 -0.60 9.92 4.48
CA HIS A 73 -1.16 10.87 3.52
C HIS A 73 -0.75 12.31 3.83
N LYS A 74 -0.78 12.72 5.10
CA LYS A 74 -0.32 14.06 5.51
C LYS A 74 1.16 14.29 5.22
N PHE A 75 2.00 13.30 5.44
CA PHE A 75 3.40 13.36 5.08
C PHE A 75 3.58 13.50 3.56
N HIS A 76 2.83 12.73 2.78
CA HIS A 76 2.86 12.81 1.34
C HIS A 76 2.46 14.19 0.81
N GLU A 77 1.39 14.79 1.34
CA GLU A 77 0.92 16.13 0.98
C GLU A 77 1.98 17.24 1.21
N GLN A 78 2.81 17.09 2.24
CA GLN A 78 3.82 18.09 2.61
C GLN A 78 5.10 18.00 1.79
N ILE A 79 5.36 16.87 1.15
CA ILE A 79 6.56 16.68 0.34
C ILE A 79 6.27 17.06 -1.11
N LEU A 80 6.60 18.28 -1.47
CA LEU A 80 6.56 18.70 -2.87
C LEU A 80 7.70 18.01 -3.64
N CYS A 81 7.35 17.15 -4.57
CA CYS A 81 8.30 16.59 -5.51
C CYS A 81 7.95 16.98 -6.94
N ASN A 82 8.85 17.72 -7.58
CA ASN A 82 8.69 18.18 -8.96
C ASN A 82 9.50 17.35 -9.97
N LYS A 83 10.06 16.21 -9.55
CA LYS A 83 10.82 15.34 -10.46
C LYS A 83 9.88 14.66 -11.42
N LYS A 84 10.16 14.81 -12.73
CA LYS A 84 9.34 14.24 -13.81
C LYS A 84 10.24 13.58 -14.84
N TYR A 85 9.72 12.57 -15.51
CA TYR A 85 10.31 11.98 -16.69
C TYR A 85 9.62 12.54 -17.92
N GLN A 86 10.33 13.32 -18.74
CA GLN A 86 9.78 13.98 -19.95
C GLN A 86 8.42 14.70 -19.69
N GLY A 87 8.28 15.32 -18.54
CA GLY A 87 7.06 16.04 -18.16
C GLY A 87 5.98 15.18 -17.49
N TYR A 88 6.18 13.88 -17.34
CA TYR A 88 5.25 12.94 -16.71
C TYR A 88 5.71 12.53 -15.30
N GLN A 89 4.75 12.36 -14.42
CA GLN A 89 4.92 11.59 -13.18
C GLN A 89 4.76 10.11 -13.52
N LEU A 90 5.66 9.25 -13.02
CA LEU A 90 5.60 7.80 -13.22
C LEU A 90 5.22 7.11 -11.92
N LEU A 91 4.04 6.51 -11.85
CA LEU A 91 3.56 5.76 -10.69
C LEU A 91 3.52 4.26 -11.02
N ALA A 92 4.35 3.48 -10.35
CA ALA A 92 4.30 2.02 -10.43
C ALA A 92 3.28 1.49 -9.42
N CYS A 93 2.41 0.56 -9.87
CA CYS A 93 1.49 -0.20 -9.01
C CYS A 93 1.96 -1.65 -8.95
N ASP A 94 2.06 -2.17 -7.73
CA ASP A 94 2.40 -3.56 -7.49
C ASP A 94 1.83 -4.05 -6.16
N GLY A 95 1.62 -5.37 -6.05
CA GLY A 95 1.19 -6.06 -4.85
C GLY A 95 2.32 -6.84 -4.19
N SER A 96 2.25 -7.00 -2.88
CA SER A 96 3.24 -7.78 -2.13
C SER A 96 2.65 -8.36 -0.86
N ASP A 97 3.00 -9.60 -0.57
CA ASP A 97 2.60 -10.27 0.66
C ASP A 97 3.46 -9.84 1.84
N LEU A 98 2.81 -9.45 2.93
CA LEU A 98 3.44 -9.06 4.18
C LEU A 98 3.20 -10.14 5.24
N ASN A 99 4.25 -10.82 5.66
CA ASN A 99 4.17 -11.71 6.82
C ASN A 99 3.98 -10.88 8.09
N ILE A 100 2.92 -11.20 8.84
CA ILE A 100 2.63 -10.57 10.12
C ILE A 100 2.83 -11.56 11.26
N PHE A 101 2.70 -11.06 12.51
CA PHE A 101 2.83 -11.91 13.69
C PHE A 101 1.86 -13.09 13.63
N ARG A 102 2.38 -14.30 13.91
CA ARG A 102 1.60 -15.54 13.87
C ARG A 102 0.51 -15.53 14.91
N ASP A 103 -0.74 -15.62 14.47
CA ASP A 103 -1.94 -15.79 15.28
C ASP A 103 -2.88 -16.82 14.63
N PRO A 104 -2.80 -18.11 15.05
CA PRO A 104 -3.66 -19.15 14.51
C PRO A 104 -5.16 -18.97 14.79
N LEU A 105 -5.50 -18.08 15.72
CA LEU A 105 -6.89 -17.79 16.09
C LEU A 105 -7.53 -16.73 15.19
N ASN A 106 -6.74 -16.08 14.34
CA ASN A 106 -7.25 -15.11 13.37
C ASN A 106 -7.47 -15.78 12.01
N PRO A 107 -8.72 -16.23 11.70
CA PRO A 107 -9.00 -16.95 10.45
C PRO A 107 -8.88 -16.08 9.19
N HIS A 108 -8.92 -14.76 9.32
CA HIS A 108 -8.87 -13.82 8.21
C HIS A 108 -7.48 -13.69 7.58
N THR A 109 -6.45 -13.98 8.36
CA THR A 109 -5.06 -13.80 7.91
C THR A 109 -4.20 -15.05 8.04
N TYR A 110 -4.73 -16.14 8.67
CA TYR A 110 -3.98 -17.34 8.96
C TYR A 110 -4.03 -18.36 7.82
N PHE A 111 -2.86 -18.79 7.39
CA PHE A 111 -2.65 -19.92 6.50
C PHE A 111 -2.15 -21.12 7.29
N ALA A 112 -2.88 -22.24 7.22
CA ALA A 112 -2.45 -23.47 7.88
C ALA A 112 -1.16 -23.99 7.23
N GLY A 113 -0.24 -24.45 8.05
CA GLY A 113 0.96 -25.14 7.57
C GLY A 113 0.62 -26.48 6.93
N LYS A 114 1.45 -26.90 5.98
CA LYS A 114 1.45 -28.28 5.49
C LYS A 114 2.05 -29.20 6.54
N GLU A 115 1.86 -30.53 6.40
CA GLU A 115 2.41 -31.52 7.30
C GLU A 115 3.90 -31.27 7.60
N GLY A 116 4.27 -31.13 8.88
CA GLY A 116 5.62 -30.84 9.33
C GLY A 116 6.02 -29.34 9.31
N THR A 117 5.12 -28.42 8.91
CA THR A 117 5.40 -26.96 8.92
C THR A 117 4.42 -26.19 9.79
N PHE A 118 4.90 -25.10 10.38
CA PHE A 118 4.03 -24.17 11.09
C PHE A 118 3.28 -23.29 10.09
N GLY A 119 1.99 -23.01 10.36
CA GLY A 119 1.23 -22.01 9.63
C GLY A 119 1.74 -20.58 9.91
N PHE A 120 1.31 -19.65 9.09
CA PHE A 120 1.72 -18.23 9.15
C PHE A 120 0.51 -17.31 8.92
N ASN A 121 0.66 -16.05 9.27
CA ASN A 121 -0.33 -15.02 8.95
C ASN A 121 0.27 -14.02 7.96
N GLN A 122 -0.53 -13.63 6.98
CA GLN A 122 -0.18 -12.64 5.96
C GLN A 122 -1.25 -11.56 5.83
N LEU A 123 -0.84 -10.42 5.30
CA LEU A 123 -1.67 -9.39 4.71
C LEU A 123 -1.14 -9.12 3.31
N HIS A 124 -1.99 -8.68 2.40
CA HIS A 124 -1.59 -8.26 1.07
C HIS A 124 -1.54 -6.74 0.99
N LEU A 125 -0.40 -6.19 0.61
CA LEU A 125 -0.16 -4.76 0.44
C LEU A 125 -0.15 -4.43 -1.05
N ASN A 126 -1.05 -3.57 -1.49
CA ASN A 126 -0.99 -2.93 -2.80
C ASN A 126 -0.47 -1.52 -2.63
N ALA A 127 0.39 -1.06 -3.51
CA ALA A 127 0.99 0.26 -3.38
C ALA A 127 1.14 0.98 -4.72
N LEU A 128 1.00 2.31 -4.69
CA LEU A 128 1.42 3.20 -5.75
C LEU A 128 2.74 3.86 -5.36
N TYR A 129 3.76 3.67 -6.17
CA TYR A 129 5.12 4.16 -5.92
C TYR A 129 5.57 5.12 -7.01
N ASP A 130 5.97 6.32 -6.63
CA ASP A 130 6.53 7.32 -7.55
C ASP A 130 8.00 7.01 -7.82
N LEU A 131 8.29 6.59 -9.03
CA LEU A 131 9.63 6.17 -9.47
C LEU A 131 10.65 7.31 -9.46
N GLN A 132 10.20 8.55 -9.68
CA GLN A 132 11.09 9.71 -9.76
C GLN A 132 11.42 10.28 -8.39
N SER A 133 10.43 10.34 -7.51
CA SER A 133 10.60 10.82 -6.14
C SER A 133 11.03 9.73 -5.16
N ARG A 134 10.95 8.46 -5.57
CA ARG A 134 11.27 7.27 -4.78
C ARG A 134 10.49 7.20 -3.48
N ARG A 135 9.17 7.36 -3.57
CA ARG A 135 8.27 7.33 -2.42
C ARG A 135 6.93 6.68 -2.75
N TYR A 136 6.30 6.13 -1.76
CA TYR A 136 4.93 5.67 -1.87
C TYR A 136 3.98 6.88 -1.90
N VAL A 137 3.03 6.85 -2.84
CA VAL A 137 1.98 7.86 -3.02
C VAL A 137 0.71 7.43 -2.32
N ASP A 138 0.38 6.15 -2.44
CA ASP A 138 -0.76 5.52 -1.79
C ASP A 138 -0.46 4.05 -1.50
N ALA A 139 -1.18 3.47 -0.54
CA ALA A 139 -1.06 2.07 -0.18
C ALA A 139 -2.39 1.55 0.37
N LEU A 140 -2.76 0.33 -0.01
CA LEU A 140 -3.98 -0.33 0.43
C LEU A 140 -3.65 -1.74 0.92
N ILE A 141 -4.07 -2.05 2.15
CA ILE A 141 -3.87 -3.35 2.77
C ILE A 141 -5.16 -4.15 2.68
N GLN A 142 -5.07 -5.38 2.19
CA GLN A 142 -6.19 -6.31 2.08
C GLN A 142 -5.93 -7.57 2.91
N GLU A 143 -7.01 -8.20 3.35
CA GLU A 143 -6.94 -9.57 3.87
C GLU A 143 -6.65 -10.54 2.70
N PRO A 144 -5.80 -11.54 2.88
CA PRO A 144 -5.31 -12.37 1.77
C PRO A 144 -6.41 -13.20 1.08
N TYR A 145 -7.50 -13.49 1.78
CA TYR A 145 -8.64 -14.21 1.20
C TYR A 145 -9.61 -13.29 0.43
N GLU A 146 -9.46 -11.98 0.57
CA GLU A 146 -10.21 -10.93 -0.15
C GLU A 146 -9.32 -10.16 -1.12
N GLU A 147 -8.12 -10.68 -1.37
CA GLU A 147 -7.13 -10.09 -2.25
C GLU A 147 -7.68 -9.85 -3.65
N ASN A 148 -7.60 -8.61 -4.11
CA ASN A 148 -7.94 -8.21 -5.46
C ASN A 148 -7.11 -6.98 -5.87
N GLU A 149 -5.94 -7.24 -6.42
CA GLU A 149 -4.99 -6.22 -6.87
C GLU A 149 -5.61 -5.24 -7.87
N SER A 150 -6.42 -5.74 -8.80
CA SER A 150 -7.11 -4.88 -9.79
C SER A 150 -8.06 -3.89 -9.13
N SER A 151 -8.83 -4.34 -8.14
CA SER A 151 -9.75 -3.47 -7.39
C SER A 151 -8.99 -2.48 -6.52
N ALA A 152 -7.90 -2.92 -5.88
CA ALA A 152 -7.02 -2.07 -5.09
C ALA A 152 -6.38 -0.95 -5.94
N MET A 153 -5.85 -1.28 -7.11
CA MET A 153 -5.31 -0.29 -8.05
C MET A 153 -6.37 0.73 -8.47
N ILE A 154 -7.56 0.28 -8.82
CA ILE A 154 -8.68 1.16 -9.22
C ILE A 154 -9.07 2.09 -8.07
N GLU A 155 -9.11 1.59 -6.84
CA GLU A 155 -9.41 2.41 -5.65
C GLU A 155 -8.36 3.50 -5.44
N MET A 156 -7.07 3.14 -5.47
CA MET A 156 -5.95 4.09 -5.35
C MET A 156 -5.97 5.12 -6.49
N VAL A 157 -6.19 4.70 -7.74
CA VAL A 157 -6.31 5.60 -8.89
C VAL A 157 -7.49 6.57 -8.74
N LYS A 158 -8.63 6.12 -8.21
CA LYS A 158 -9.80 6.98 -7.93
C LYS A 158 -9.53 8.03 -6.86
N LYS A 159 -8.76 7.69 -5.83
CA LYS A 159 -8.36 8.59 -4.74
C LYS A 159 -7.25 9.55 -5.15
N LEU A 160 -6.46 9.21 -6.17
CA LEU A 160 -5.29 9.98 -6.58
C LEU A 160 -5.67 11.42 -6.95
N THR A 161 -5.16 12.37 -6.17
CA THR A 161 -5.31 13.80 -6.45
C THR A 161 -4.02 14.29 -7.10
N THR A 162 -4.06 14.52 -8.42
CA THR A 162 -2.91 15.03 -9.17
C THR A 162 -3.35 15.99 -10.25
N ASN A 163 -2.61 17.09 -10.40
CA ASN A 163 -2.74 18.04 -11.52
C ASN A 163 -1.62 17.81 -12.57
N GLN A 164 -0.88 16.73 -12.45
CA GLN A 164 0.25 16.41 -13.30
C GLN A 164 -0.15 15.37 -14.36
N LYS A 165 0.48 15.44 -15.53
CA LYS A 165 0.43 14.33 -16.48
C LYS A 165 1.06 13.10 -15.82
N THR A 166 0.28 12.06 -15.61
CA THR A 166 0.70 10.89 -14.85
C THR A 166 0.53 9.62 -15.67
N ILE A 167 1.54 8.77 -15.67
CA ILE A 167 1.51 7.43 -16.26
C ILE A 167 1.48 6.42 -15.12
N ILE A 168 0.44 5.59 -15.10
CA ILE A 168 0.33 4.44 -14.19
C ILE A 168 1.01 3.24 -14.86
N MET A 169 1.98 2.65 -14.17
CA MET A 169 2.74 1.51 -14.68
C MET A 169 2.41 0.26 -13.86
N ALA A 170 2.16 -0.85 -14.52
CA ALA A 170 1.89 -2.11 -13.84
C ALA A 170 2.30 -3.32 -14.69
N ASP A 171 2.37 -4.48 -14.06
CA ASP A 171 2.71 -5.72 -14.73
C ASP A 171 1.49 -6.34 -15.46
N ARG A 172 1.70 -7.54 -16.05
CA ARG A 172 0.65 -8.27 -16.80
C ARG A 172 -0.50 -8.81 -15.93
N GLY A 173 -0.38 -8.79 -14.61
CA GLY A 173 -1.45 -9.14 -13.68
C GLY A 173 -2.60 -8.15 -13.74
N TYR A 174 -2.27 -6.90 -14.05
CA TYR A 174 -3.20 -5.77 -14.15
C TYR A 174 -3.82 -5.59 -15.55
N GLU A 175 -3.63 -6.53 -16.48
CA GLU A 175 -4.18 -6.48 -17.84
C GLU A 175 -5.70 -6.70 -17.83
N THR A 176 -6.46 -5.64 -17.57
CA THR A 176 -7.93 -5.67 -17.60
C THR A 176 -8.52 -4.40 -18.21
N TYR A 177 -9.60 -4.55 -19.00
CA TYR A 177 -10.33 -3.40 -19.55
C TYR A 177 -10.86 -2.45 -18.46
N ASN A 178 -11.20 -2.99 -17.29
CA ASN A 178 -11.70 -2.19 -16.18
C ASN A 178 -10.64 -1.23 -15.64
N ILE A 179 -9.38 -1.67 -15.54
CA ILE A 179 -8.26 -0.80 -15.16
C ILE A 179 -8.05 0.28 -16.21
N PHE A 180 -7.98 -0.09 -17.50
CA PHE A 180 -7.77 0.88 -18.59
C PHE A 180 -8.85 1.96 -18.58
N ALA A 181 -10.12 1.56 -18.46
CA ALA A 181 -11.24 2.49 -18.40
C ALA A 181 -11.13 3.45 -17.20
N ASN A 182 -10.87 2.93 -16.00
CA ASN A 182 -10.77 3.77 -14.80
C ASN A 182 -9.58 4.76 -14.85
N VAL A 183 -8.44 4.35 -15.40
CA VAL A 183 -7.29 5.23 -15.58
C VAL A 183 -7.60 6.33 -16.60
N GLN A 184 -8.21 5.99 -17.73
CA GLN A 184 -8.60 6.95 -18.78
C GLN A 184 -9.70 7.91 -18.31
N GLU A 185 -10.72 7.44 -17.59
CA GLU A 185 -11.78 8.29 -17.00
C GLU A 185 -11.22 9.36 -16.06
N ARG A 186 -10.04 9.11 -15.48
CA ARG A 186 -9.31 10.08 -14.64
C ARG A 186 -8.38 11.01 -15.43
N GLY A 187 -8.35 10.90 -16.76
CA GLY A 187 -7.44 11.66 -17.61
C GLY A 187 -5.96 11.28 -17.44
N LEU A 188 -5.69 10.08 -16.93
CA LEU A 188 -4.35 9.56 -16.73
C LEU A 188 -3.95 8.63 -17.89
N PHE A 189 -2.64 8.40 -18.01
CA PHE A 189 -2.07 7.45 -18.95
C PHE A 189 -1.69 6.15 -18.24
N TYR A 190 -1.57 5.07 -18.98
CA TYR A 190 -1.06 3.81 -18.45
C TYR A 190 0.00 3.18 -19.35
N LEU A 191 0.92 2.44 -18.73
CA LEU A 191 1.90 1.58 -19.37
C LEU A 191 1.84 0.23 -18.65
N ILE A 192 1.09 -0.71 -19.20
CA ILE A 192 0.84 -2.02 -18.60
C ILE A 192 1.40 -3.09 -19.52
N ARG A 193 2.25 -3.96 -18.96
CA ARG A 193 2.70 -5.15 -19.68
C ARG A 193 1.51 -6.06 -19.92
N ILE A 194 1.34 -6.52 -21.16
CA ILE A 194 0.27 -7.46 -21.52
C ILE A 194 0.79 -8.90 -21.59
N LYS A 195 -0.12 -9.85 -21.48
CA LYS A 195 0.16 -11.29 -21.67
C LYS A 195 0.43 -11.54 -23.15
N ASP A 196 1.15 -12.63 -23.41
CA ASP A 196 1.39 -13.09 -24.77
C ASP A 196 0.08 -13.27 -25.55
N THR A 197 0.07 -12.86 -26.80
CA THR A 197 -1.09 -12.96 -27.71
C THR A 197 -1.64 -14.38 -27.84
N SER A 198 -0.79 -15.39 -27.66
CA SER A 198 -1.19 -16.81 -27.69
C SER A 198 -1.90 -17.28 -26.43
N LYS A 199 -1.88 -16.51 -25.32
CA LYS A 199 -2.47 -16.93 -24.05
C LYS A 199 -3.96 -16.62 -23.98
N LYS A 200 -4.72 -17.64 -23.59
CA LYS A 200 -6.16 -17.53 -23.34
C LYS A 200 -6.45 -16.46 -22.29
N GLY A 201 -7.34 -15.50 -22.59
CA GLY A 201 -7.71 -14.41 -21.71
C GLY A 201 -6.79 -13.18 -21.75
N SER A 202 -5.82 -13.13 -22.68
CA SER A 202 -5.09 -11.92 -23.00
C SER A 202 -5.96 -10.95 -23.79
N ILE A 203 -5.88 -9.66 -23.48
CA ILE A 203 -6.52 -8.60 -24.28
C ILE A 203 -5.93 -8.59 -25.67
N SER A 204 -4.61 -8.72 -25.79
CA SER A 204 -3.91 -8.78 -27.07
C SER A 204 -4.34 -9.96 -27.93
N GLY A 205 -4.73 -11.09 -27.35
CA GLY A 205 -5.24 -12.27 -28.06
C GLY A 205 -6.60 -12.06 -28.73
N SER A 206 -7.34 -11.02 -28.36
CA SER A 206 -8.60 -10.61 -29.00
C SER A 206 -8.40 -9.60 -30.16
N LEU A 207 -7.17 -9.14 -30.37
CA LEU A 207 -6.80 -8.15 -31.37
C LEU A 207 -6.10 -8.83 -32.55
N SER A 208 -6.30 -8.30 -33.74
CA SER A 208 -5.62 -8.79 -34.95
C SER A 208 -4.20 -8.23 -35.03
N LEU A 209 -3.33 -8.66 -34.11
CA LEU A 209 -1.95 -8.20 -34.01
C LEU A 209 -0.99 -9.11 -34.78
N PRO A 210 0.14 -8.59 -35.30
CA PRO A 210 1.19 -9.44 -35.87
C PRO A 210 1.74 -10.44 -34.85
N VAL A 211 1.95 -11.70 -35.27
CA VAL A 211 2.41 -12.79 -34.37
C VAL A 211 3.88 -13.14 -34.59
N SER A 212 4.47 -12.70 -35.70
CA SER A 212 5.79 -13.19 -36.17
C SER A 212 6.88 -12.13 -36.22
N CYS A 213 6.61 -10.90 -35.81
CA CYS A 213 7.59 -9.80 -35.86
C CYS A 213 7.39 -8.83 -34.69
N GLU A 214 8.41 -8.04 -34.39
CA GLU A 214 8.27 -6.87 -33.54
C GLU A 214 7.38 -5.84 -34.27
N PHE A 215 6.47 -5.21 -33.53
CA PHE A 215 5.57 -4.22 -34.07
C PHE A 215 5.28 -3.13 -33.04
N ASP A 216 4.88 -1.96 -33.56
CA ASP A 216 4.37 -0.83 -32.78
C ASP A 216 3.12 -0.35 -33.52
N GLU A 217 1.95 -0.64 -32.98
CA GLU A 217 0.65 -0.42 -33.62
C GLU A 217 -0.24 0.45 -32.76
N GLU A 218 -0.86 1.44 -33.37
CA GLU A 218 -1.91 2.24 -32.73
C GLU A 218 -3.27 1.54 -32.89
N ILE A 219 -3.95 1.31 -31.79
CA ILE A 219 -5.21 0.55 -31.76
C ILE A 219 -6.28 1.39 -31.09
N GLU A 220 -7.42 1.51 -31.74
CA GLU A 220 -8.63 2.09 -31.16
C GLU A 220 -9.53 0.96 -30.64
N LEU A 221 -9.84 1.02 -29.30
CA LEU A 221 -10.71 0.06 -28.65
C LEU A 221 -11.94 0.73 -28.09
N ILE A 222 -13.11 0.24 -28.44
CA ILE A 222 -14.37 0.65 -27.84
C ILE A 222 -14.64 -0.25 -26.62
N MET A 223 -14.46 0.30 -25.42
CA MET A 223 -14.76 -0.38 -24.17
C MET A 223 -16.24 -0.19 -23.82
N THR A 224 -16.99 -1.28 -23.68
CA THR A 224 -18.40 -1.23 -23.26
C THR A 224 -18.57 -1.82 -21.87
N ARG A 225 -19.36 -1.16 -21.03
CA ARG A 225 -19.83 -1.78 -19.78
C ARG A 225 -20.93 -2.79 -20.13
N LYS A 226 -20.66 -4.06 -20.00
CA LYS A 226 -21.75 -5.06 -19.91
C LYS A 226 -22.29 -4.97 -18.47
N GLN A 227 -23.58 -4.68 -18.37
CA GLN A 227 -24.34 -4.86 -17.14
C GLN A 227 -24.56 -6.37 -16.91
#